data_37c73025f6bbbad6f82e9f515ff843ac
#
_entry.id   37c73025f6bbbad6f82e9f515ff843ac
#
_cell.length_a   1.000
_cell.length_b   1.000
_cell.length_c   1.000
_cell.angle_alpha   90.00
_cell.angle_beta   90.00
_cell.angle_gamma   90.00
#
_symmetry.space_group_name_H-M   'P 1'
#
loop_
_entity.id
_entity.type
_entity.pdbx_description
1 polymer ?
#
loop_
_entity_poly.entity_id
_entity_poly.type
_entity_poly.pdbx_seq_one_letter_code
_entity_poly.pdbx_strand_id
1 'polypeptide(L)'
;MDFLRSAELLSLAIFLGIVVGLEREYIAGKSAGTRTYALVCFGSTIFTLISRLGFLGESNLQNLDPSRIAAGIVVGIGFLGAGVIILHHDKVLGLTTAASIWSVSGIGMALGVGWVKIAFFGTFLIVFVLGIIGWLEKKFLGKYQKEN
;
A
#
# COMPACT_ATOMS: atom_id res chain seq x y z
N MET A 1 14.76 14.62 -13.06
CA MET A 1 13.56 15.06 -12.30
C MET A 1 14.09 15.90 -11.15
N ASP A 2 13.55 17.09 -10.97
CA ASP A 2 14.06 18.03 -9.97
C ASP A 2 13.77 17.54 -8.55
N PHE A 3 14.62 17.90 -7.59
CA PHE A 3 14.45 17.57 -6.18
C PHE A 3 13.05 17.91 -5.66
N LEU A 4 12.53 19.09 -6.02
CA LEU A 4 11.20 19.55 -5.62
C LEU A 4 10.08 18.60 -6.05
N ARG A 5 10.15 18.06 -7.27
CA ARG A 5 9.16 17.11 -7.77
C ARG A 5 9.24 15.77 -7.04
N SER A 6 10.46 15.31 -6.73
CA SER A 6 10.63 14.08 -5.93
C SER A 6 10.09 14.25 -4.52
N ALA A 7 10.37 15.39 -3.88
CA ALA A 7 9.86 15.70 -2.53
C ALA A 7 8.33 15.80 -2.50
N GLU A 8 7.72 16.38 -3.55
CA GLU A 8 6.25 16.40 -3.71
C GLU A 8 5.66 14.99 -3.75
N LEU A 9 6.21 14.10 -4.59
CA LEU A 9 5.71 12.72 -4.72
C LEU A 9 5.86 11.93 -3.42
N LEU A 10 6.98 12.10 -2.70
CA LEU A 10 7.22 11.46 -1.41
C LEU A 10 6.25 11.99 -0.33
N SER A 11 5.98 13.29 -0.33
CA SER A 11 5.00 13.89 0.58
C SER A 11 3.59 13.39 0.30
N LEU A 12 3.20 13.29 -0.98
CA LEU A 12 1.92 12.70 -1.39
C LEU A 12 1.82 11.23 -0.99
N ALA A 13 2.91 10.47 -1.07
CA ALA A 13 2.92 9.07 -0.66
C ALA A 13 2.62 8.91 0.84
N ILE A 14 3.24 9.74 1.68
CA ILE A 14 2.95 9.77 3.11
C ILE A 14 1.47 10.12 3.33
N PHE A 15 0.97 11.17 2.66
CA PHE A 15 -0.41 11.62 2.80
C PHE A 15 -1.42 10.54 2.40
N LEU A 16 -1.28 9.92 1.22
CA LEU A 16 -2.20 8.88 0.76
C LEU A 16 -2.11 7.62 1.63
N GLY A 17 -0.92 7.26 2.10
CA GLY A 17 -0.75 6.18 3.06
C GLY A 17 -1.44 6.47 4.40
N ILE A 18 -1.36 7.71 4.91
CA ILE A 18 -2.09 8.15 6.12
C ILE A 18 -3.60 7.99 5.91
N VAL A 19 -4.14 8.42 4.77
CA VAL A 19 -5.59 8.32 4.48
C VAL A 19 -6.09 6.89 4.61
N VAL A 20 -5.40 5.92 4.00
CA VAL A 20 -5.77 4.51 4.14
C VAL A 20 -5.53 4.00 5.56
N GLY A 21 -4.42 4.40 6.19
CA GLY A 21 -4.07 3.97 7.54
C GLY A 21 -5.04 4.44 8.60
N LEU A 22 -5.62 5.65 8.46
CA LEU A 22 -6.65 6.18 9.36
C LEU A 22 -7.91 5.31 9.34
N GLU A 23 -8.35 4.87 8.17
CA GLU A 23 -9.47 3.93 8.08
C GLU A 23 -9.18 2.64 8.87
N ARG A 24 -7.98 2.07 8.72
CA ARG A 24 -7.60 0.82 9.37
C ARG A 24 -7.46 0.94 10.88
N GLU A 25 -6.90 2.03 11.36
CA GLU A 25 -6.63 2.26 12.78
C GLU A 25 -7.90 2.68 13.54
N TYR A 26 -8.60 3.73 13.05
CA TYR A 26 -9.72 4.33 13.77
C TYR A 26 -11.08 3.73 13.45
N ILE A 27 -11.33 3.33 12.20
CA ILE A 27 -12.64 2.80 11.78
C ILE A 27 -12.70 1.29 11.97
N ALA A 28 -11.67 0.57 11.53
CA ALA A 28 -11.63 -0.89 11.62
C ALA A 28 -10.96 -1.43 12.90
N GLY A 29 -10.26 -0.59 13.68
CA GLY A 29 -9.61 -0.99 14.93
C GLY A 29 -8.50 -2.03 14.74
N LYS A 30 -7.70 -1.92 13.66
CA LYS A 30 -6.64 -2.87 13.33
C LYS A 30 -5.27 -2.40 13.81
N SER A 31 -4.38 -3.34 14.13
CA SER A 31 -3.03 -3.06 14.65
C SER A 31 -2.09 -2.42 13.63
N ALA A 32 -2.20 -2.78 12.35
CA ALA A 32 -1.50 -2.10 11.28
C ALA A 32 -2.30 -0.86 10.87
N GLY A 33 -1.86 0.31 11.30
CA GLY A 33 -2.57 1.58 11.14
C GLY A 33 -1.75 2.63 10.40
N THR A 34 -2.01 3.89 10.72
CA THR A 34 -1.55 5.10 10.02
C THR A 34 -0.06 5.11 9.69
N ARG A 35 0.80 4.79 10.66
CA ARG A 35 2.27 4.78 10.46
C ARG A 35 2.72 3.71 9.48
N THR A 36 2.17 2.51 9.60
CA THR A 36 2.54 1.38 8.73
C THR A 36 2.20 1.67 7.28
N TYR A 37 0.99 2.15 7.00
CA TYR A 37 0.55 2.46 5.64
C TYR A 37 1.32 3.65 5.04
N ALA A 38 1.58 4.69 5.83
CA ALA A 38 2.40 5.82 5.40
C ALA A 38 3.82 5.38 4.98
N LEU A 39 4.48 4.56 5.81
CA LEU A 39 5.83 4.06 5.54
C LEU A 39 5.88 3.10 4.35
N VAL A 40 4.89 2.23 4.19
CA VAL A 40 4.79 1.32 3.03
C VAL A 40 4.63 2.11 1.73
N CYS A 41 3.71 3.08 1.70
CA CYS A 41 3.50 3.93 0.53
C CYS A 41 4.76 4.74 0.20
N PHE A 42 5.37 5.39 1.21
CA PHE A 42 6.62 6.14 1.09
C PHE A 42 7.78 5.28 0.58
N GLY A 43 8.02 4.11 1.20
CA GLY A 43 9.10 3.20 0.82
C GLY A 43 8.95 2.71 -0.62
N SER A 44 7.74 2.32 -1.02
CA SER A 44 7.47 1.89 -2.39
C SER A 44 7.68 3.03 -3.39
N THR A 45 7.34 4.28 -3.02
CA THR A 45 7.59 5.46 -3.86
C THR A 45 9.08 5.72 -4.03
N ILE A 46 9.86 5.71 -2.94
CA ILE A 46 11.31 6.00 -3.00
C ILE A 46 12.05 4.91 -3.78
N PHE A 47 11.74 3.64 -3.57
CA PHE A 47 12.36 2.54 -4.33
C PHE A 47 12.02 2.62 -5.83
N THR A 48 10.79 3.01 -6.17
CA THR A 48 10.38 3.21 -7.57
C THR A 48 11.10 4.41 -8.20
N LEU A 49 11.28 5.50 -7.46
CA LEU A 49 12.08 6.65 -7.90
C LEU A 49 13.53 6.26 -8.14
N ILE A 50 14.15 5.51 -7.24
CA ILE A 50 15.52 5.00 -7.39
C ILE A 50 15.61 4.10 -8.62
N SER A 51 14.66 3.19 -8.82
CA SER A 51 14.62 2.30 -9.99
C SER A 51 14.58 3.08 -11.30
N ARG A 52 13.80 4.15 -11.31
CA ARG A 52 13.57 4.95 -12.52
C ARG A 52 14.68 5.96 -12.82
N LEU A 53 15.28 6.55 -11.78
CA LEU A 53 16.15 7.71 -11.90
C LEU A 53 17.59 7.44 -11.45
N GLY A 54 17.79 6.52 -10.51
CA GLY A 54 19.07 6.32 -9.83
C GLY A 54 20.18 5.79 -10.72
N PHE A 55 19.84 5.18 -11.83
CA PHE A 55 20.80 4.53 -12.72
C PHE A 55 20.91 5.20 -14.09
N LEU A 56 20.24 6.32 -14.33
CA LEU A 56 20.24 7.01 -15.64
C LEU A 56 21.56 7.69 -16.02
N GLY A 57 22.51 7.80 -15.10
CA GLY A 57 23.79 8.52 -15.30
C GLY A 57 24.96 7.65 -15.75
N GLU A 58 24.85 6.35 -15.77
CA GLU A 58 25.95 5.45 -16.13
C GLU A 58 25.84 5.00 -17.60
N SER A 59 26.72 5.53 -18.43
CA SER A 59 26.74 5.40 -19.89
C SER A 59 26.87 3.96 -20.45
N ASN A 60 27.06 2.94 -19.60
CA ASN A 60 27.19 1.54 -19.98
C ASN A 60 25.97 0.65 -19.65
N LEU A 61 24.87 1.25 -19.20
CA LEU A 61 23.71 0.50 -18.68
C LEU A 61 22.53 0.46 -19.67
N GLN A 62 22.80 0.24 -20.95
CA GLN A 62 21.77 0.14 -22.00
C GLN A 62 20.75 -0.98 -21.79
N ASN A 63 20.96 -1.87 -20.80
CA ASN A 63 20.10 -3.02 -20.49
C ASN A 63 19.50 -3.00 -19.08
N LEU A 64 19.45 -1.84 -18.40
CA LEU A 64 18.77 -1.76 -17.11
C LEU A 64 17.27 -1.82 -17.30
N ASP A 65 16.68 -2.82 -16.67
CA ASP A 65 15.24 -2.99 -16.60
C ASP A 65 14.69 -2.39 -15.29
N PRO A 66 14.03 -1.22 -15.33
CA PRO A 66 13.45 -0.60 -14.14
C PRO A 66 12.37 -1.46 -13.47
N SER A 67 11.79 -2.42 -14.18
CA SER A 67 10.75 -3.29 -13.64
C SER A 67 11.28 -4.26 -12.58
N ARG A 68 12.58 -4.54 -12.55
CA ARG A 68 13.19 -5.47 -11.58
C ARG A 68 13.04 -5.01 -10.13
N ILE A 69 13.25 -3.72 -9.86
CA ILE A 69 13.03 -3.19 -8.50
C ILE A 69 11.54 -3.17 -8.18
N ALA A 70 10.69 -2.84 -9.14
CA ALA A 70 9.26 -2.90 -8.99
C ALA A 70 8.79 -4.32 -8.62
N ALA A 71 9.28 -5.35 -9.31
CA ALA A 71 9.02 -6.74 -8.97
C ALA A 71 9.52 -7.09 -7.55
N GLY A 72 10.70 -6.58 -7.16
CA GLY A 72 11.25 -6.72 -5.81
C GLY A 72 10.36 -6.11 -4.73
N ILE A 73 9.76 -4.94 -4.99
CA ILE A 73 8.80 -4.31 -4.08
C ILE A 73 7.59 -5.23 -3.86
N VAL A 74 6.99 -5.74 -4.94
CA VAL A 74 5.81 -6.61 -4.87
C VAL A 74 6.08 -7.88 -4.05
N VAL A 75 7.24 -8.50 -4.24
CA VAL A 75 7.66 -9.67 -3.46
C VAL A 75 7.96 -9.30 -2.01
N GLY A 76 8.70 -8.21 -1.77
CA GLY A 76 9.09 -7.77 -0.42
C GLY A 76 7.91 -7.38 0.46
N ILE A 77 6.90 -6.73 -0.12
CA ILE A 77 5.65 -6.42 0.61
C ILE A 77 4.87 -7.70 0.95
N GLY A 78 4.99 -8.74 0.15
CA GLY A 78 4.43 -10.07 0.49
C GLY A 78 4.96 -10.61 1.81
N PHE A 79 6.24 -10.39 2.13
CA PHE A 79 6.83 -10.75 3.43
C PHE A 79 6.20 -9.98 4.60
N LEU A 80 6.03 -8.66 4.47
CA LEU A 80 5.34 -7.84 5.49
C LEU A 80 3.88 -8.24 5.63
N GLY A 81 3.20 -8.52 4.50
CA GLY A 81 1.83 -9.02 4.48
C GLY A 81 1.68 -10.35 5.21
N ALA A 82 2.61 -11.28 4.98
CA ALA A 82 2.63 -12.57 5.68
C ALA A 82 2.79 -12.39 7.19
N GLY A 83 3.61 -11.42 7.62
CA GLY A 83 3.84 -11.11 9.03
C GLY A 83 2.61 -10.62 9.80
N VAL A 84 1.56 -10.16 9.13
CA VAL A 84 0.29 -9.73 9.77
C VAL A 84 -0.81 -10.79 9.70
N ILE A 85 -0.58 -11.91 9.02
CA ILE A 85 -1.53 -13.03 8.95
C ILE A 85 -1.24 -13.98 10.10
N ILE A 86 -2.23 -14.18 10.96
CA ILE A 86 -2.12 -14.99 12.17
C ILE A 86 -3.22 -16.04 12.16
N LEU A 87 -2.84 -17.29 12.41
CA LEU A 87 -3.80 -18.36 12.72
C LEU A 87 -4.10 -18.31 14.20
N HIS A 88 -5.35 -18.03 14.54
CA HIS A 88 -5.82 -18.02 15.94
C HIS A 88 -6.99 -18.96 16.09
N HIS A 89 -6.79 -20.07 16.81
CA HIS A 89 -7.68 -21.23 16.80
C HIS A 89 -7.90 -21.65 15.33
N ASP A 90 -9.08 -21.92 14.89
CA ASP A 90 -9.41 -22.34 13.52
C ASP A 90 -9.69 -21.15 12.56
N LYS A 91 -9.33 -19.90 12.94
CA LYS A 91 -9.61 -18.70 12.16
C LYS A 91 -8.33 -18.02 11.71
N VAL A 92 -8.24 -17.70 10.41
CA VAL A 92 -7.16 -16.90 9.84
C VAL A 92 -7.53 -15.44 9.98
N LEU A 93 -6.70 -14.69 10.72
CA LEU A 93 -6.83 -13.24 10.92
C LEU A 93 -5.80 -12.48 10.10
N GLY A 94 -6.09 -11.22 9.75
CA GLY A 94 -5.14 -10.33 9.10
C GLY A 94 -5.13 -10.34 7.57
N LEU A 95 -5.90 -11.21 6.89
CA LEU A 95 -5.92 -11.31 5.41
C LEU A 95 -6.25 -9.97 4.73
N THR A 96 -7.31 -9.28 5.16
CA THR A 96 -7.68 -7.96 4.63
C THR A 96 -6.59 -6.92 4.90
N THR A 97 -5.94 -6.99 6.06
CA THR A 97 -4.83 -6.09 6.42
C THR A 97 -3.62 -6.34 5.51
N ALA A 98 -3.24 -7.59 5.29
CA ALA A 98 -2.17 -7.96 4.38
C ALA A 98 -2.45 -7.50 2.94
N ALA A 99 -3.66 -7.75 2.43
CA ALA A 99 -4.09 -7.32 1.10
C ALA A 99 -4.07 -5.79 0.96
N SER A 100 -4.50 -5.05 1.98
CA SER A 100 -4.49 -3.58 1.94
C SER A 100 -3.07 -2.98 2.04
N ILE A 101 -2.15 -3.56 2.80
CA ILE A 101 -0.72 -3.20 2.80
C ILE A 101 -0.12 -3.42 1.41
N TRP A 102 -0.39 -4.57 0.80
CA TRP A 102 0.05 -4.88 -0.56
C TRP A 102 -0.49 -3.87 -1.58
N SER A 103 -1.77 -3.52 -1.50
CA SER A 103 -2.42 -2.54 -2.39
C SER A 103 -1.83 -1.13 -2.24
N VAL A 104 -1.54 -0.68 -1.01
CA VAL A 104 -0.93 0.63 -0.75
C VAL A 104 0.50 0.71 -1.28
N SER A 105 1.23 -0.40 -1.32
CA SER A 105 2.54 -0.41 -1.98
C SER A 105 2.42 -0.08 -3.47
N GLY A 106 1.37 -0.57 -4.15
CA GLY A 106 1.04 -0.21 -5.53
C GLY A 106 0.72 1.28 -5.71
N ILE A 107 0.05 1.92 -4.74
CA ILE A 107 -0.14 3.39 -4.72
C ILE A 107 1.23 4.10 -4.71
N GLY A 108 2.14 3.67 -3.84
CA GLY A 108 3.49 4.22 -3.77
C GLY A 108 4.26 4.04 -5.07
N MET A 109 4.17 2.86 -5.70
CA MET A 109 4.77 2.61 -7.01
C MET A 109 4.20 3.54 -8.10
N ALA A 110 2.88 3.74 -8.13
CA ALA A 110 2.23 4.65 -9.07
C ALA A 110 2.74 6.10 -8.91
N LEU A 111 2.92 6.58 -7.67
CA LEU A 111 3.52 7.88 -7.40
C LEU A 111 4.97 7.94 -7.88
N GLY A 112 5.78 6.93 -7.62
CA GLY A 112 7.18 6.86 -8.05
C GLY A 112 7.34 6.89 -9.58
N VAL A 113 6.39 6.32 -10.33
CA VAL A 113 6.32 6.43 -11.79
C VAL A 113 5.81 7.80 -12.25
N GLY A 114 5.16 8.56 -11.37
CA GLY A 114 4.56 9.86 -11.67
C GLY A 114 3.08 9.80 -12.04
N TRP A 115 2.43 8.66 -11.84
CA TRP A 115 1.00 8.45 -12.14
C TRP A 115 0.10 8.93 -10.99
N VAL A 116 0.19 10.22 -10.67
CA VAL A 116 -0.48 10.83 -9.53
C VAL A 116 -2.01 10.61 -9.56
N LYS A 117 -2.64 10.76 -10.72
CA LYS A 117 -4.10 10.56 -10.86
C LYS A 117 -4.52 9.12 -10.53
N ILE A 118 -3.73 8.14 -10.96
CA ILE A 118 -3.97 6.72 -10.65
C ILE A 118 -3.79 6.46 -9.15
N ALA A 119 -2.78 7.07 -8.52
CA ALA A 119 -2.57 6.94 -7.09
C ALA A 119 -3.75 7.47 -6.26
N PHE A 120 -4.28 8.65 -6.59
CA PHE A 120 -5.48 9.21 -5.93
C PHE A 120 -6.70 8.33 -6.15
N PHE A 121 -6.97 7.92 -7.38
CA PHE A 121 -8.12 7.07 -7.70
C PHE A 121 -8.01 5.70 -7.01
N GLY A 122 -6.81 5.08 -7.01
CA GLY A 122 -6.55 3.83 -6.31
C GLY A 122 -6.76 3.96 -4.80
N THR A 123 -6.29 5.06 -4.18
CA THR A 123 -6.52 5.34 -2.76
C THR A 123 -8.02 5.43 -2.45
N PHE A 124 -8.77 6.17 -3.27
CA PHE A 124 -10.22 6.26 -3.14
C PHE A 124 -10.88 4.88 -3.17
N LEU A 125 -10.51 4.03 -4.14
CA LEU A 125 -11.07 2.68 -4.26
C LEU A 125 -10.70 1.79 -3.06
N ILE A 126 -9.47 1.88 -2.56
CA ILE A 126 -9.06 1.10 -1.37
C ILE A 126 -9.89 1.51 -0.16
N VAL A 127 -10.04 2.81 0.11
CA VAL A 127 -10.85 3.31 1.23
C VAL A 127 -12.32 2.92 1.06
N PHE A 128 -12.84 2.99 -0.16
CA PHE A 128 -14.20 2.54 -0.47
C PHE A 128 -14.40 1.05 -0.14
N VAL A 129 -13.49 0.18 -0.59
CA VAL A 129 -13.57 -1.26 -0.32
C VAL A 129 -13.47 -1.54 1.18
N LEU A 130 -12.50 -0.94 1.85
CA LEU A 130 -12.27 -1.18 3.28
C LEU A 130 -13.42 -0.65 4.15
N GLY A 131 -13.90 0.55 3.86
CA GLY A 131 -14.95 1.22 4.64
C GLY A 131 -16.35 0.69 4.31
N ILE A 132 -16.78 0.85 3.05
CA ILE A 132 -18.17 0.57 2.66
C ILE A 132 -18.44 -0.93 2.61
N ILE A 133 -17.58 -1.71 1.95
CA ILE A 133 -17.78 -3.17 1.88
C ILE A 133 -17.63 -3.77 3.29
N GLY A 134 -16.64 -3.34 4.07
CA GLY A 134 -16.50 -3.79 5.45
C GLY A 134 -17.70 -3.45 6.34
N TRP A 135 -18.35 -2.30 6.13
CA TRP A 135 -19.59 -1.95 6.82
C TRP A 135 -20.77 -2.83 6.39
N LEU A 136 -20.89 -3.10 5.07
CA LEU A 136 -21.93 -4.00 4.54
C LEU A 136 -21.76 -5.42 5.08
N GLU A 137 -20.56 -5.95 5.12
CA GLU A 137 -20.26 -7.27 5.71
C GLU A 137 -20.72 -7.34 7.18
N LYS A 138 -20.35 -6.36 7.99
CA LYS A 138 -20.78 -6.29 9.40
C LYS A 138 -22.30 -6.22 9.53
N LYS A 139 -22.97 -5.48 8.64
CA LYS A 139 -24.43 -5.30 8.70
C LYS A 139 -25.21 -6.54 8.26
N PHE A 140 -24.77 -7.22 7.19
CA PHE A 140 -25.50 -8.32 6.58
C PHE A 140 -25.02 -9.70 7.06
N LEU A 141 -23.71 -9.90 7.27
CA LEU A 141 -23.13 -11.17 7.67
C LEU A 141 -22.92 -11.29 9.19
N GLY A 142 -22.77 -10.17 9.91
CA GLY A 142 -22.65 -10.17 11.37
C GLY A 142 -23.88 -10.68 12.13
N LYS A 143 -25.03 -10.80 11.45
CA LYS A 143 -26.22 -11.49 12.00
C LYS A 143 -26.04 -13.01 12.06
N TYR A 144 -25.32 -13.60 11.09
CA TYR A 144 -25.11 -15.06 11.02
C TYR A 144 -24.08 -15.59 12.01
N GLN A 145 -23.19 -14.75 12.54
CA GLN A 145 -22.17 -15.17 13.53
C GLN A 145 -22.64 -15.10 14.99
N LYS A 146 -23.83 -14.56 15.26
CA LYS A 146 -24.40 -14.51 16.61
C LYS A 146 -25.35 -15.67 16.93
N GLU A 147 -25.68 -16.51 15.94
CA GLU A 147 -26.64 -17.62 16.09
C GLU A 147 -25.99 -19.02 16.07
N ASN A 148 -24.64 -19.09 16.08
CA ASN A 148 -23.91 -20.35 16.23
C ASN A 148 -22.89 -20.17 17.38
#